data_05f9fb55cb7994c6fc829fad542c962b
#
_entry.id   05f9fb55cb7994c6fc829fad542c962b
#
_cell.length_a   1.000
_cell.length_b   1.000
_cell.length_c   1.000
_cell.angle_alpha   90.00
_cell.angle_beta   90.00
_cell.angle_gamma   90.00
#
_symmetry.space_group_name_H-M   'P 1'
#
loop_
_entity.id
_entity.type
_entity.pdbx_description
1 polymer ?
#
loop_
_entity_poly.entity_id
_entity_poly.type
_entity_poly.pdbx_seq_one_letter_code
_entity_poly.pdbx_strand_id
1 'polypeptide(L)'
;MTISFVYNTSMLFEIGKQIRKERKRRKISQEKLSQDLGMSRSTVSQIEAGIVQEIGVRKLIRILDYLGLEIRVRQAGAPPTLDELRGEY
;
A
#
# COMPACT_ATOMS: atom_id res chain seq x y z
N MET A 1 0.91 -9.70 2.47
CA MET A 1 -0.28 -9.51 1.60
C MET A 1 0.14 -8.79 0.33
N THR A 2 -0.41 -9.18 -0.78
CA THR A 2 -0.07 -8.59 -2.08
C THR A 2 -1.18 -7.65 -2.53
N ILE A 3 -0.79 -6.47 -3.00
CA ILE A 3 -1.72 -5.50 -3.60
C ILE A 3 -1.72 -5.71 -5.10
N SER A 4 -2.89 -5.92 -5.67
CA SER A 4 -3.05 -6.23 -7.07
C SER A 4 -4.07 -5.29 -7.71
N PHE A 5 -3.75 -4.75 -8.90
CA PHE A 5 -4.61 -3.81 -9.60
C PHE A 5 -4.86 -4.23 -11.03
N VAL A 6 -6.05 -3.91 -11.51
CA VAL A 6 -6.42 -4.07 -12.91
C VAL A 6 -6.39 -2.72 -13.62
N TYR A 7 -6.80 -1.65 -12.94
CA TYR A 7 -6.88 -0.31 -13.51
C TYR A 7 -5.95 0.63 -12.79
N ASN A 8 -5.45 1.62 -13.52
CA ASN A 8 -4.49 2.58 -12.99
C ASN A 8 -5.11 3.84 -12.40
N THR A 9 -6.35 4.19 -12.78
CA THR A 9 -6.95 5.46 -12.39
C THR A 9 -7.18 5.60 -10.90
N SER A 10 -7.39 4.48 -10.20
CA SER A 10 -7.63 4.45 -8.76
C SER A 10 -6.53 3.71 -8.02
N MET A 11 -5.38 3.53 -8.65
CA MET A 11 -4.30 2.72 -8.08
C MET A 11 -3.82 3.25 -6.73
N LEU A 12 -3.54 4.56 -6.64
CA LEU A 12 -3.08 5.15 -5.39
C LEU A 12 -4.16 5.07 -4.31
N PHE A 13 -5.41 5.25 -4.69
CA PHE A 13 -6.52 5.10 -3.77
C PHE A 13 -6.59 3.67 -3.20
N GLU A 14 -6.45 2.68 -4.06
CA GLU A 14 -6.46 1.28 -3.64
C GLU A 14 -5.26 0.93 -2.76
N ILE A 15 -4.08 1.43 -3.10
CA ILE A 15 -2.90 1.25 -2.26
C ILE A 15 -3.15 1.85 -0.88
N GLY A 16 -3.67 3.06 -0.85
CA GLY A 16 -3.96 3.75 0.42
C GLY A 16 -4.94 2.97 1.29
N LYS A 17 -5.99 2.41 0.67
CA LYS A 17 -6.97 1.59 1.37
C LYS A 17 -6.32 0.34 1.98
N GLN A 18 -5.47 -0.33 1.24
CA GLN A 18 -4.79 -1.52 1.72
C GLN A 18 -3.84 -1.20 2.87
N ILE A 19 -3.12 -0.08 2.76
CA ILE A 19 -2.25 0.38 3.83
C ILE A 19 -3.06 0.63 5.11
N ARG A 20 -4.16 1.37 4.97
CA ARG A 20 -5.02 1.68 6.12
C ARG A 20 -5.59 0.43 6.76
N LYS A 21 -6.07 -0.48 5.93
CA LYS A 21 -6.65 -1.75 6.39
C LYS A 21 -5.64 -2.55 7.21
N GLU A 22 -4.44 -2.71 6.67
CA GLU A 22 -3.40 -3.48 7.35
C GLU A 22 -2.91 -2.79 8.61
N ARG A 23 -2.75 -1.46 8.55
CA ARG A 23 -2.39 -0.68 9.72
C ARG A 23 -3.38 -0.87 10.86
N LYS A 24 -4.68 -0.76 10.55
CA LYS A 24 -5.75 -0.93 11.55
C LYS A 24 -5.79 -2.35 12.08
N ARG A 25 -5.59 -3.33 11.21
CA ARG A 25 -5.54 -4.73 11.63
C ARG A 25 -4.44 -4.96 12.66
N ARG A 26 -3.31 -4.26 12.50
CA ARG A 26 -2.19 -4.34 13.44
C ARG A 26 -2.33 -3.40 14.62
N LYS A 27 -3.43 -2.63 14.68
CA LYS A 27 -3.70 -1.68 15.77
C LYS A 27 -2.62 -0.62 15.91
N ILE A 28 -2.09 -0.16 14.79
CA ILE A 28 -1.06 0.88 14.71
C ILE A 28 -1.74 2.18 14.31
N SER A 29 -1.47 3.29 15.04
CA SER A 29 -1.99 4.59 14.67
C SER A 29 -1.19 5.18 13.51
N GLN A 30 -1.78 6.16 12.81
CA GLN A 30 -1.05 6.92 11.79
C GLN A 30 0.17 7.62 12.41
N GLU A 31 0.01 8.14 13.61
CA GLU A 31 1.10 8.80 14.31
C GLU A 31 2.26 7.84 14.59
N LYS A 32 1.96 6.66 15.11
CA LYS A 32 2.96 5.64 15.40
C LYS A 32 3.70 5.24 14.13
N LEU A 33 2.95 4.98 13.06
CA LEU A 33 3.53 4.62 11.78
C LEU A 33 4.47 5.72 11.28
N SER A 34 4.01 6.97 11.33
CA SER A 34 4.81 8.11 10.87
C SER A 34 6.07 8.27 11.68
N GLN A 35 5.99 8.15 13.01
CA GLN A 35 7.15 8.25 13.88
C GLN A 35 8.17 7.15 13.59
N ASP A 36 7.71 5.91 13.49
CA ASP A 36 8.61 4.78 13.25
C ASP A 36 9.33 4.87 11.91
N LEU A 37 8.70 5.49 10.92
CA LEU A 37 9.26 5.63 9.59
C LEU A 37 9.92 6.98 9.33
N GLY A 38 9.88 7.89 10.31
CA GLY A 38 10.51 9.21 10.17
C GLY A 38 9.85 10.09 9.14
N MET A 39 8.52 10.01 9.01
CA MET A 39 7.77 10.88 8.11
C MET A 39 6.64 11.56 8.87
N SER A 40 6.03 12.60 8.28
CA SER A 40 4.96 13.31 8.96
C SER A 40 3.66 12.49 8.95
N ARG A 41 2.84 12.70 9.98
CA ARG A 41 1.52 12.09 10.04
C ARG A 41 0.67 12.52 8.85
N SER A 42 0.81 13.78 8.44
CA SER A 42 0.11 14.31 7.27
C SER A 42 0.44 13.52 6.01
N THR A 43 1.71 13.15 5.84
CA THR A 43 2.12 12.32 4.71
C THR A 43 1.41 10.96 4.74
N VAL A 44 1.40 10.31 5.88
CA VAL A 44 0.71 9.01 6.03
C VAL A 44 -0.78 9.16 5.74
N SER A 45 -1.41 10.20 6.29
CA SER A 45 -2.83 10.45 6.07
C SER A 45 -3.16 10.66 4.60
N GLN A 46 -2.36 11.44 3.88
CA GLN A 46 -2.57 11.69 2.46
C GLN A 46 -2.37 10.44 1.62
N ILE A 47 -1.38 9.63 1.96
CA ILE A 47 -1.13 8.37 1.27
C ILE A 47 -2.32 7.42 1.46
N GLU A 48 -2.82 7.30 2.67
CA GLU A 48 -3.97 6.42 2.94
C GLU A 48 -5.24 6.90 2.26
N ALA A 49 -5.38 8.21 2.09
CA ALA A 49 -6.54 8.78 1.39
C ALA A 49 -6.40 8.74 -0.13
N GLY A 50 -5.22 8.42 -0.65
CA GLY A 50 -4.97 8.38 -2.08
C GLY A 50 -4.98 9.75 -2.75
N ILE A 51 -4.80 10.82 -1.98
CA ILE A 51 -4.86 12.19 -2.48
C ILE A 51 -3.50 12.84 -2.68
N VAL A 52 -2.43 12.12 -2.38
CA VAL A 52 -1.08 12.61 -2.60
C VAL A 52 -0.78 12.60 -4.10
N GLN A 53 -0.41 13.76 -4.66
CA GLN A 53 -0.15 13.88 -6.09
C GLN A 53 1.17 13.26 -6.49
N GLU A 54 2.15 13.37 -5.62
CA GLU A 54 3.48 12.86 -5.89
C GLU A 54 3.99 12.18 -4.64
N ILE A 55 4.11 10.86 -4.72
CA ILE A 55 4.63 10.07 -3.61
C ILE A 55 6.00 9.53 -3.99
N GLY A 56 6.97 9.70 -3.12
CA GLY A 56 8.27 9.07 -3.31
C GLY A 56 8.13 7.55 -3.22
N VAL A 57 8.61 6.85 -4.22
CA VAL A 57 8.54 5.38 -4.26
C VAL A 57 9.19 4.78 -3.02
N ARG A 58 10.30 5.35 -2.57
CA ARG A 58 10.98 4.85 -1.38
C ARG A 58 10.11 4.94 -0.13
N LYS A 59 9.40 6.07 0.03
CA LYS A 59 8.49 6.24 1.17
C LYS A 59 7.38 5.20 1.13
N LEU A 60 6.81 4.98 -0.05
CA LEU A 60 5.76 3.99 -0.21
C LEU A 60 6.27 2.60 0.14
N ILE A 61 7.42 2.21 -0.39
CA ILE A 61 7.99 0.89 -0.13
C ILE A 61 8.28 0.71 1.35
N ARG A 62 8.79 1.74 2.02
CA ARG A 62 9.07 1.66 3.46
C ARG A 62 7.81 1.41 4.27
N ILE A 63 6.70 2.05 3.90
CA ILE A 63 5.41 1.81 4.55
C ILE A 63 4.96 0.36 4.32
N LEU A 64 5.05 -0.09 3.07
CA LEU A 64 4.63 -1.45 2.73
C LEU A 64 5.47 -2.50 3.45
N ASP A 65 6.78 -2.32 3.47
CA ASP A 65 7.68 -3.24 4.18
C ASP A 65 7.36 -3.28 5.67
N TYR A 66 7.14 -2.12 6.27
CA TYR A 66 6.79 -2.03 7.69
C TYR A 66 5.52 -2.83 8.00
N LEU A 67 4.55 -2.80 7.10
CA LEU A 67 3.28 -3.47 7.27
C LEU A 67 3.25 -4.90 6.71
N GLY A 68 4.36 -5.39 6.19
CA GLY A 68 4.40 -6.73 5.61
C GLY A 68 3.63 -6.86 4.31
N LEU A 69 3.46 -5.75 3.59
CA LEU A 69 2.81 -5.73 2.29
C LEU A 69 3.83 -5.67 1.17
N GLU A 70 3.44 -6.10 -0.01
CA GLU A 70 4.29 -5.98 -1.20
C GLU A 70 3.46 -5.61 -2.41
N ILE A 71 4.12 -4.98 -3.39
CA ILE A 71 3.52 -4.66 -4.67
C ILE A 71 4.01 -5.70 -5.69
N ARG A 72 3.07 -6.28 -6.42
CA ARG A 72 3.36 -7.16 -7.54
C ARG A 72 3.00 -6.45 -8.84
N VAL A 73 3.90 -6.49 -9.80
CA VAL A 73 3.67 -5.91 -11.12
C VAL A 73 3.24 -7.03 -12.06
N ARG A 74 2.14 -6.79 -12.77
CA ARG A 74 1.64 -7.73 -13.75
C ARG A 74 1.04 -6.98 -14.92
N GLN A 75 0.86 -7.69 -16.03
CA GLN A 75 0.25 -7.11 -17.21
C GLN A 75 -1.20 -6.71 -16.91
N ALA A 76 -1.57 -5.49 -17.30
CA ALA A 76 -2.92 -4.98 -17.08
C ALA A 76 -3.95 -5.86 -17.82
N GLY A 77 -5.06 -6.17 -17.15
CA GLY A 77 -6.11 -6.99 -17.72
C GLY A 77 -5.82 -8.48 -17.76
N ALA A 78 -4.62 -8.92 -17.34
CA ALA A 78 -4.31 -10.34 -17.29
C ALA A 78 -5.08 -11.01 -16.15
N PRO A 79 -5.57 -12.24 -16.33
CA PRO A 79 -6.19 -12.96 -15.23
C PRO A 79 -5.13 -13.30 -14.17
N PRO A 80 -5.54 -13.45 -12.90
CA PRO A 80 -4.60 -13.83 -11.86
C PRO A 80 -3.96 -15.18 -12.19
N THR A 81 -2.68 -15.33 -11.83
CA THR A 81 -2.03 -16.63 -11.94
C THR A 81 -2.54 -17.56 -10.84
N LEU A 82 -2.25 -18.84 -11.01
CA LEU A 82 -2.62 -19.82 -9.99
C LEU A 82 -1.97 -19.50 -8.64
N ASP A 83 -0.71 -19.06 -8.68
CA ASP A 83 0.01 -18.67 -7.46
C ASP A 83 -0.62 -17.47 -6.79
N GLU A 84 -1.06 -16.49 -7.56
CA GLU A 84 -1.77 -15.32 -7.03
C GLU A 84 -3.08 -15.73 -6.36
N LEU A 85 -3.82 -16.65 -6.95
CA LEU A 85 -5.06 -17.14 -6.38
C LEU A 85 -4.86 -17.89 -5.08
N ARG A 86 -3.69 -18.53 -4.92
CA ARG A 86 -3.34 -19.22 -3.69
C ARG A 86 -2.69 -18.31 -2.66
N GLY A 87 -2.29 -17.10 -3.06
CA GLY A 87 -1.49 -16.21 -2.22
C GLY A 87 -0.03 -16.62 -2.13
N GLU A 88 0.46 -17.40 -3.08
CA GLU A 88 1.84 -17.89 -3.16
C GLU A 88 2.59 -17.14 -4.25
N TYR A 89 3.83 -16.74 -3.94
CA TYR A 89 4.68 -16.01 -4.90
C TYR A 89 6.12 -16.48 -4.85
#